data_1e73079620e3fea5ec83a2a60e930ca6
#
_entry.id   1e73079620e3fea5ec83a2a60e930ca6
#
_cell.length_a   1.000
_cell.length_b   1.000
_cell.length_c   1.000
_cell.angle_alpha   90.00
_cell.angle_beta   90.00
_cell.angle_gamma   90.00
#
_symmetry.space_group_name_H-M   'P 1'
#
loop_
_entity.id
_entity.type
_entity.pdbx_description
1 polymer ?
#
loop_
_entity_poly.entity_id
_entity_poly.type
_entity_poly.pdbx_seq_one_letter_code
_entity_poly.pdbx_strand_id
1 'polypeptide(L)'
;IGHYYWDLLVRDSDRVEAFRELFGDERADYQQALDNYYANGAPEDWQDRCISAYAASHPWEDWAESFAHYLHIVDTLETSEHFGITTERRLPDGAVQGAAPDFDSYGVADFGPIIDQWAPLTFALNSINRSMGQTDTYPFVLSPKSIEKLGFVHQVIRDNRL
;
A
#
# COMPACT_ATOMS: atom_id res chain seq x y z
N ILE A 1 -7.46 -12.72 1.88
CA ILE A 1 -7.68 -12.29 0.48
C ILE A 1 -6.33 -12.18 -0.23
N GLY A 2 -5.35 -11.43 0.27
CA GLY A 2 -4.04 -11.24 -0.37
C GLY A 2 -3.34 -12.54 -0.73
N HIS A 3 -3.27 -13.51 0.18
CA HIS A 3 -2.68 -14.84 -0.06
C HIS A 3 -3.35 -15.59 -1.22
N TYR A 4 -4.69 -15.55 -1.31
CA TYR A 4 -5.42 -16.16 -2.41
C TYR A 4 -5.03 -15.55 -3.77
N TYR A 5 -4.92 -14.20 -3.82
CA TYR A 5 -4.51 -13.54 -5.06
C TYR A 5 -3.03 -13.73 -5.39
N TRP A 6 -2.16 -13.95 -4.40
CA TRP A 6 -0.79 -14.37 -4.66
C TRP A 6 -0.75 -15.72 -5.37
N ASP A 7 -1.50 -16.69 -4.83
CA ASP A 7 -1.63 -18.02 -5.43
C ASP A 7 -2.13 -17.96 -6.87
N LEU A 8 -3.07 -17.07 -7.15
CA LEU A 8 -3.71 -16.96 -8.46
C LEU A 8 -2.87 -16.18 -9.47
N LEU A 9 -2.19 -15.11 -9.04
CA LEU A 9 -1.62 -14.11 -9.95
C LEU A 9 -0.09 -14.12 -10.00
N VAL A 10 0.59 -14.69 -8.99
CA VAL A 10 2.05 -14.58 -8.85
C VAL A 10 2.72 -15.95 -8.88
N ARG A 11 2.24 -16.92 -8.10
CA ARG A 11 2.93 -18.20 -7.84
C ARG A 11 3.46 -18.90 -9.11
N ASP A 12 2.60 -19.07 -10.09
CA ASP A 12 2.89 -19.83 -11.32
C ASP A 12 3.02 -18.91 -12.55
N SER A 13 3.30 -17.61 -12.33
CA SER A 13 3.46 -16.61 -13.37
C SER A 13 4.93 -16.28 -13.64
N ASP A 14 5.17 -15.56 -14.72
CA ASP A 14 6.48 -14.96 -15.05
C ASP A 14 6.92 -13.85 -14.07
N ARG A 15 6.04 -13.45 -13.15
CA ARG A 15 6.30 -12.40 -12.15
C ARG A 15 6.89 -12.90 -10.84
N VAL A 16 6.98 -14.23 -10.64
CA VAL A 16 7.45 -14.80 -9.37
C VAL A 16 8.89 -14.38 -9.03
N GLU A 17 9.76 -14.26 -10.02
CA GLU A 17 11.15 -13.83 -9.77
C GLU A 17 11.21 -12.34 -9.39
N ALA A 18 10.44 -11.47 -10.05
CA ALA A 18 10.33 -10.05 -9.68
C ALA A 18 9.71 -9.88 -8.27
N PHE A 19 8.75 -10.74 -7.92
CA PHE A 19 8.23 -10.81 -6.55
C PHE A 19 9.34 -11.15 -5.56
N ARG A 20 10.16 -12.17 -5.80
CA ARG A 20 11.26 -12.58 -4.92
C ARG A 20 12.32 -11.50 -4.75
N GLU A 21 12.65 -10.78 -5.81
CA GLU A 21 13.58 -9.64 -5.75
C GLU A 21 13.06 -8.51 -4.86
N LEU A 22 11.74 -8.29 -4.85
CA LEU A 22 11.11 -7.16 -4.17
C LEU A 22 10.70 -7.48 -2.73
N PHE A 23 10.08 -8.65 -2.51
CA PHE A 23 9.49 -9.07 -1.23
C PHE A 23 10.37 -10.07 -0.47
N GLY A 24 11.20 -10.84 -1.17
CA GLY A 24 11.99 -11.92 -0.61
C GLY A 24 11.47 -13.30 -1.03
N ASP A 25 12.17 -14.35 -0.58
CA ASP A 25 11.86 -15.74 -0.93
C ASP A 25 10.70 -16.28 -0.09
N GLU A 26 9.55 -16.43 -0.69
CA GLU A 26 8.33 -16.95 -0.07
C GLU A 26 8.42 -18.43 0.35
N ARG A 27 9.44 -19.15 -0.13
CA ARG A 27 9.70 -20.57 0.22
C ARG A 27 10.38 -20.74 1.58
N ALA A 28 10.76 -19.63 2.23
CA ALA A 28 11.24 -19.66 3.61
C ALA A 28 10.22 -20.35 4.53
N ASP A 29 10.71 -21.00 5.59
CA ASP A 29 9.83 -21.69 6.54
C ASP A 29 8.86 -20.70 7.22
N TYR A 30 7.62 -20.75 6.78
CA TYR A 30 6.57 -19.84 7.22
C TYR A 30 6.31 -19.92 8.74
N GLN A 31 6.21 -21.15 9.28
CA GLN A 31 5.93 -21.31 10.70
C GLN A 31 7.09 -20.79 11.57
N GLN A 32 8.32 -21.14 11.19
CA GLN A 32 9.51 -20.65 11.89
C GLN A 32 9.61 -19.11 11.83
N ALA A 33 9.28 -18.50 10.69
CA ALA A 33 9.30 -17.06 10.52
C ALA A 33 8.29 -16.36 11.44
N LEU A 34 7.06 -16.88 11.53
CA LEU A 34 6.03 -16.37 12.45
C LEU A 34 6.42 -16.58 13.92
N ASP A 35 6.91 -17.76 14.28
CA ASP A 35 7.35 -18.04 15.66
C ASP A 35 8.46 -17.06 16.08
N ASN A 36 9.40 -16.77 15.17
CA ASN A 36 10.46 -15.78 15.40
C ASN A 36 9.88 -14.36 15.56
N TYR A 37 8.94 -13.97 14.72
CA TYR A 37 8.27 -12.66 14.83
C TYR A 37 7.54 -12.50 16.17
N TYR A 38 6.78 -13.51 16.60
CA TYR A 38 6.05 -13.43 17.87
C TYR A 38 6.97 -13.48 19.10
N ALA A 39 8.13 -14.12 19.00
CA ALA A 39 9.10 -14.17 20.08
C ALA A 39 9.95 -12.90 20.20
N ASN A 40 10.34 -12.30 19.07
CA ASN A 40 11.36 -11.24 19.01
C ASN A 40 10.83 -9.89 18.46
N GLY A 41 9.63 -9.86 17.90
CA GLY A 41 9.10 -8.69 17.19
C GLY A 41 9.65 -8.53 15.77
N ALA A 42 9.27 -7.45 15.12
CA ALA A 42 9.80 -7.08 13.81
C ALA A 42 11.25 -6.59 13.90
N PRO A 43 12.06 -6.73 12.83
CA PRO A 43 13.38 -6.09 12.74
C PRO A 43 13.28 -4.57 12.98
N GLU A 44 14.32 -3.96 13.55
CA GLU A 44 14.33 -2.52 13.88
C GLU A 44 14.11 -1.61 12.65
N ASP A 45 14.50 -2.08 11.47
CA ASP A 45 14.42 -1.36 10.20
C ASP A 45 13.17 -1.70 9.37
N TRP A 46 12.17 -2.35 9.95
CA TRP A 46 10.97 -2.76 9.21
C TRP A 46 10.25 -1.61 8.50
N GLN A 47 10.24 -0.41 9.09
CA GLN A 47 9.58 0.77 8.52
C GLN A 47 10.18 1.21 7.19
N ASP A 48 11.48 0.95 6.97
CA ASP A 48 12.16 1.29 5.71
C ASP A 48 11.80 0.34 4.58
N ARG A 49 11.33 -0.87 4.91
CA ARG A 49 11.15 -1.98 3.96
C ARG A 49 9.73 -2.49 3.81
N CYS A 50 8.92 -2.40 4.86
CA CYS A 50 7.59 -3.00 4.92
C CYS A 50 6.54 -1.96 5.31
N ILE A 51 5.30 -2.21 4.92
CA ILE A 51 4.17 -1.31 5.19
C ILE A 51 3.67 -1.42 6.65
N SER A 52 3.90 -2.57 7.28
CA SER A 52 3.59 -2.83 8.70
C SER A 52 4.69 -3.69 9.33
N ALA A 53 4.72 -3.70 10.68
CA ALA A 53 5.62 -4.57 11.41
C ALA A 53 5.33 -6.05 11.13
N TYR A 54 4.05 -6.41 10.97
CA TYR A 54 3.64 -7.77 10.67
C TYR A 54 4.08 -8.22 9.26
N ALA A 55 4.05 -7.33 8.29
CA ALA A 55 4.57 -7.58 6.95
C ALA A 55 6.03 -8.05 6.95
N ALA A 56 6.84 -7.58 7.91
CA ALA A 56 8.24 -8.00 8.04
C ALA A 56 8.43 -9.44 8.55
N SER A 57 7.35 -10.14 8.93
CA SER A 57 7.44 -11.51 9.44
C SER A 57 7.79 -12.54 8.36
N HIS A 58 7.22 -12.40 7.15
CA HIS A 58 7.44 -13.31 6.03
C HIS A 58 7.13 -12.64 4.69
N PRO A 59 7.83 -12.94 3.58
CA PRO A 59 7.55 -12.38 2.26
C PRO A 59 6.09 -12.54 1.80
N TRP A 60 5.45 -13.63 2.16
CA TRP A 60 4.05 -13.89 1.82
C TRP A 60 3.08 -13.01 2.61
N GLU A 61 3.41 -12.69 3.89
CA GLU A 61 2.67 -11.70 4.69
C GLU A 61 2.89 -10.27 4.18
N ASP A 62 4.11 -9.95 3.76
CA ASP A 62 4.43 -8.66 3.16
C ASP A 62 3.62 -8.38 1.89
N TRP A 63 3.46 -9.41 1.04
CA TRP A 63 2.54 -9.32 -0.09
C TRP A 63 1.09 -9.13 0.37
N ALA A 64 0.60 -9.93 1.33
CA ALA A 64 -0.78 -9.89 1.78
C ALA A 64 -1.15 -8.54 2.40
N GLU A 65 -0.25 -7.97 3.21
CA GLU A 65 -0.38 -6.62 3.78
C GLU A 65 -0.32 -5.54 2.68
N SER A 66 0.65 -5.62 1.76
CA SER A 66 0.75 -4.68 0.63
C SER A 66 -0.50 -4.74 -0.25
N PHE A 67 -1.04 -5.92 -0.51
CA PHE A 67 -2.28 -6.11 -1.27
C PHE A 67 -3.49 -5.48 -0.55
N ALA A 68 -3.61 -5.68 0.76
CA ALA A 68 -4.68 -5.07 1.56
C ALA A 68 -4.58 -3.54 1.56
N HIS A 69 -3.39 -3.00 1.74
CA HIS A 69 -3.16 -1.55 1.70
C HIS A 69 -3.42 -0.96 0.30
N TYR A 70 -3.04 -1.68 -0.76
CA TYR A 70 -3.39 -1.28 -2.13
C TYR A 70 -4.90 -1.12 -2.29
N LEU A 71 -5.70 -2.10 -1.85
CA LEU A 71 -7.16 -2.01 -1.90
C LEU A 71 -7.68 -0.83 -1.08
N HIS A 72 -7.19 -0.61 0.14
CA HIS A 72 -7.59 0.53 0.96
C HIS A 72 -7.34 1.87 0.25
N ILE A 73 -6.18 2.01 -0.39
CA ILE A 73 -5.81 3.22 -1.12
C ILE A 73 -6.77 3.45 -2.30
N VAL A 74 -6.93 2.43 -3.14
CA VAL A 74 -7.72 2.55 -4.37
C VAL A 74 -9.21 2.73 -4.08
N ASP A 75 -9.77 1.93 -3.16
CA ASP A 75 -11.19 2.01 -2.76
C ASP A 75 -11.51 3.36 -2.08
N THR A 76 -10.57 3.91 -1.31
CA THR A 76 -10.75 5.24 -0.71
C THR A 76 -10.73 6.34 -1.76
N LEU A 77 -9.84 6.27 -2.75
CA LEU A 77 -9.80 7.23 -3.85
C LEU A 77 -11.08 7.15 -4.69
N GLU A 78 -11.54 5.96 -5.02
CA GLU A 78 -12.82 5.75 -5.73
C GLU A 78 -14.01 6.30 -4.93
N THR A 79 -14.04 6.05 -3.63
CA THR A 79 -15.06 6.62 -2.74
C THR A 79 -15.00 8.14 -2.73
N SER A 80 -13.79 8.71 -2.66
CA SER A 80 -13.57 10.16 -2.70
C SER A 80 -14.08 10.77 -4.02
N GLU A 81 -13.83 10.13 -5.15
CA GLU A 81 -14.34 10.51 -6.46
C GLU A 81 -15.87 10.53 -6.47
N HIS A 82 -16.52 9.45 -6.02
CA HIS A 82 -17.98 9.35 -5.96
C HIS A 82 -18.64 10.44 -5.12
N PHE A 83 -17.99 10.88 -4.05
CA PHE A 83 -18.48 11.97 -3.20
C PHE A 83 -18.02 13.37 -3.66
N GLY A 84 -17.23 13.47 -4.71
CA GLY A 84 -16.67 14.73 -5.19
C GLY A 84 -15.75 15.41 -4.14
N ILE A 85 -15.06 14.62 -3.32
CA ILE A 85 -14.14 15.14 -2.29
C ILE A 85 -12.88 15.66 -2.96
N THR A 86 -12.65 16.95 -2.82
CA THR A 86 -11.42 17.63 -3.26
C THR A 86 -10.62 18.10 -2.07
N THR A 87 -9.32 18.01 -2.15
CA THR A 87 -8.43 18.61 -1.15
C THR A 87 -7.49 19.60 -1.83
N GLU A 88 -7.26 20.74 -1.21
CA GLU A 88 -6.27 21.72 -1.63
C GLU A 88 -5.52 22.24 -0.40
N ARG A 89 -4.22 22.09 -0.41
CA ARG A 89 -3.34 22.62 0.65
C ARG A 89 -2.27 23.50 0.02
N ARG A 90 -2.15 24.72 0.50
CA ARG A 90 -1.01 25.59 0.17
C ARG A 90 0.17 25.26 1.08
N LEU A 91 1.28 24.93 0.47
CA LEU A 91 2.54 24.71 1.17
C LEU A 91 3.25 26.05 1.49
N PRO A 92 4.20 26.08 2.45
CA PRO A 92 4.91 27.31 2.80
C PRO A 92 5.69 27.96 1.66
N ASP A 93 6.10 27.19 0.67
CA ASP A 93 6.78 27.64 -0.55
C ASP A 93 5.81 28.18 -1.62
N GLY A 94 4.50 28.18 -1.35
CA GLY A 94 3.44 28.61 -2.25
C GLY A 94 2.95 27.54 -3.24
N ALA A 95 3.55 26.37 -3.25
CA ALA A 95 3.07 25.25 -4.06
C ALA A 95 1.70 24.77 -3.55
N VAL A 96 0.87 24.26 -4.45
CA VAL A 96 -0.44 23.69 -4.14
C VAL A 96 -0.36 22.17 -4.27
N GLN A 97 -0.73 21.48 -3.21
CA GLN A 97 -0.86 20.03 -3.18
C GLN A 97 -2.34 19.68 -2.98
N GLY A 98 -2.90 18.82 -3.81
CA GLY A 98 -4.31 18.48 -3.72
C GLY A 98 -4.64 17.15 -4.37
N ALA A 99 -5.85 16.66 -4.09
CA ALA A 99 -6.44 15.51 -4.76
C ALA A 99 -7.60 15.97 -5.64
N ALA A 100 -7.63 15.50 -6.88
CA ALA A 100 -8.69 15.81 -7.84
C ALA A 100 -9.91 14.89 -7.67
N PRO A 101 -11.13 15.39 -7.87
CA PRO A 101 -12.35 14.61 -7.66
C PRO A 101 -12.66 13.63 -8.81
N ASP A 102 -11.99 13.74 -9.95
CA ASP A 102 -12.23 12.97 -11.17
C ASP A 102 -11.04 12.03 -11.51
N PHE A 103 -10.31 11.59 -10.49
CA PHE A 103 -9.16 10.73 -10.68
C PHE A 103 -9.55 9.25 -10.75
N ASP A 104 -9.43 8.66 -11.94
CA ASP A 104 -9.63 7.21 -12.14
C ASP A 104 -8.39 6.42 -11.72
N SER A 105 -8.40 5.89 -10.50
CA SER A 105 -7.32 5.06 -9.93
C SER A 105 -7.05 3.79 -10.74
N TYR A 106 -8.04 3.29 -11.47
CA TYR A 106 -7.91 2.09 -12.27
C TYR A 106 -7.42 2.36 -13.70
N GLY A 107 -7.55 3.59 -14.17
CA GLY A 107 -7.16 3.99 -15.54
C GLY A 107 -5.66 4.25 -15.70
N VAL A 108 -4.94 4.56 -14.61
CA VAL A 108 -3.52 4.90 -14.69
C VAL A 108 -2.62 3.67 -14.84
N ALA A 109 -1.53 3.83 -15.59
CA ALA A 109 -0.57 2.75 -15.83
C ALA A 109 0.36 2.54 -14.63
N ASP A 110 0.82 3.63 -14.03
CA ASP A 110 1.81 3.64 -12.96
C ASP A 110 1.16 3.97 -11.62
N PHE A 111 1.76 3.49 -10.53
CA PHE A 111 1.26 3.72 -9.17
C PHE A 111 1.59 5.13 -8.63
N GLY A 112 2.58 5.81 -9.19
CA GLY A 112 2.98 7.16 -8.76
C GLY A 112 1.81 8.15 -8.71
N PRO A 113 1.02 8.32 -9.79
CA PRO A 113 -0.16 9.20 -9.78
C PRO A 113 -1.20 8.85 -8.69
N ILE A 114 -1.33 7.56 -8.33
CA ILE A 114 -2.21 7.13 -7.24
C ILE A 114 -1.71 7.67 -5.89
N ILE A 115 -0.41 7.58 -5.62
CA ILE A 115 0.19 8.13 -4.40
C ILE A 115 0.09 9.65 -4.35
N ASP A 116 0.25 10.33 -5.48
CA ASP A 116 0.11 11.79 -5.57
C ASP A 116 -1.31 12.27 -5.19
N GLN A 117 -2.33 11.49 -5.50
CA GLN A 117 -3.71 11.74 -5.08
C GLN A 117 -3.97 11.29 -3.63
N TRP A 118 -3.43 10.14 -3.25
CA TRP A 118 -3.61 9.56 -1.93
C TRP A 118 -3.05 10.41 -0.79
N ALA A 119 -1.83 10.91 -0.95
CA ALA A 119 -1.12 11.62 0.12
C ALA A 119 -1.88 12.86 0.63
N PRO A 120 -2.35 13.80 -0.22
CA PRO A 120 -3.10 14.96 0.25
C PRO A 120 -4.48 14.59 0.82
N LEU A 121 -5.16 13.60 0.24
CA LEU A 121 -6.46 13.12 0.73
C LEU A 121 -6.33 12.51 2.14
N THR A 122 -5.38 11.59 2.32
CA THR A 122 -5.12 10.94 3.61
C THR A 122 -4.71 11.93 4.68
N PHE A 123 -3.88 12.92 4.33
CA PHE A 123 -3.51 13.98 5.26
C PHE A 123 -4.74 14.76 5.74
N ALA A 124 -5.66 15.09 4.83
CA ALA A 124 -6.91 15.79 5.17
C ALA A 124 -7.81 14.94 6.07
N LEU A 125 -8.02 13.66 5.72
CA LEU A 125 -8.84 12.72 6.49
C LEU A 125 -8.29 12.53 7.91
N ASN A 126 -6.99 12.29 8.06
CA ASN A 126 -6.35 12.16 9.37
C ASN A 126 -6.47 13.46 10.19
N SER A 127 -6.33 14.63 9.54
CA SER A 127 -6.47 15.93 10.22
C SER A 127 -7.91 16.15 10.72
N ILE A 128 -8.91 15.77 9.93
CA ILE A 128 -10.33 15.82 10.33
C ILE A 128 -10.58 14.90 11.52
N ASN A 129 -10.10 13.65 11.47
CA ASN A 129 -10.26 12.70 12.58
C ASN A 129 -9.63 13.24 13.88
N ARG A 130 -8.41 13.75 13.82
CA ARG A 130 -7.74 14.37 14.98
C ARG A 130 -8.53 15.55 15.54
N SER A 131 -9.13 16.38 14.65
CA SER A 131 -9.97 17.51 15.07
C SER A 131 -11.23 17.08 15.81
N MET A 132 -11.70 15.85 15.57
CA MET A 132 -12.83 15.24 16.28
C MET A 132 -12.42 14.40 17.49
N GLY A 133 -11.12 14.42 17.87
CA GLY A 133 -10.58 13.63 18.98
C GLY A 133 -10.44 12.13 18.68
N GLN A 134 -10.42 11.76 17.41
CA GLN A 134 -10.22 10.38 16.94
C GLN A 134 -8.76 10.14 16.52
N THR A 135 -8.38 8.86 16.44
CA THR A 135 -7.09 8.44 15.87
C THR A 135 -7.08 8.62 14.35
N ASP A 136 -5.90 8.59 13.77
CA ASP A 136 -5.73 8.61 12.32
C ASP A 136 -6.47 7.46 11.65
N THR A 137 -7.19 7.75 10.58
CA THR A 137 -7.87 6.73 9.76
C THR A 137 -6.84 5.82 9.07
N TYR A 138 -5.75 6.42 8.61
CA TYR A 138 -4.63 5.72 8.01
C TYR A 138 -3.32 6.19 8.66
N PRO A 139 -2.85 5.49 9.71
CA PRO A 139 -1.67 5.91 10.49
C PRO A 139 -0.34 5.45 9.89
N PHE A 140 -0.35 4.79 8.73
CA PHE A 140 0.83 4.17 8.14
C PHE A 140 1.66 5.19 7.35
N VAL A 141 2.98 5.09 7.49
CA VAL A 141 3.95 5.88 6.71
C VAL A 141 4.47 5.00 5.58
N LEU A 142 4.23 5.43 4.34
CA LEU A 142 4.68 4.70 3.15
C LEU A 142 6.15 5.05 2.85
N SER A 143 7.04 4.09 3.11
CA SER A 143 8.44 4.20 2.68
C SER A 143 8.57 4.08 1.15
N PRO A 144 9.67 4.53 0.54
CA PRO A 144 9.92 4.31 -0.89
C PRO A 144 9.81 2.84 -1.28
N LYS A 145 10.28 1.92 -0.42
CA LYS A 145 10.20 0.47 -0.67
C LYS A 145 8.76 -0.05 -0.59
N SER A 146 7.96 0.46 0.34
CA SER A 146 6.52 0.13 0.41
C SER A 146 5.77 0.64 -0.82
N ILE A 147 6.09 1.82 -1.32
CA ILE A 147 5.50 2.37 -2.56
C ILE A 147 5.87 1.50 -3.77
N GLU A 148 7.11 1.03 -3.85
CA GLU A 148 7.56 0.11 -4.91
C GLU A 148 6.76 -1.21 -4.89
N LYS A 149 6.54 -1.78 -3.70
CA LYS A 149 5.73 -2.99 -3.50
C LYS A 149 4.27 -2.80 -3.89
N LEU A 150 3.67 -1.68 -3.48
CA LEU A 150 2.31 -1.29 -3.90
C LEU A 150 2.21 -1.12 -5.43
N GLY A 151 3.24 -0.57 -6.05
CA GLY A 151 3.36 -0.46 -7.51
C GLY A 151 3.40 -1.83 -8.20
N PHE A 152 4.13 -2.78 -7.64
CA PHE A 152 4.14 -4.16 -8.13
C PHE A 152 2.74 -4.80 -8.02
N VAL A 153 2.04 -4.64 -6.89
CA VAL A 153 0.66 -5.11 -6.72
C VAL A 153 -0.26 -4.51 -7.78
N HIS A 154 -0.15 -3.19 -8.01
CA HIS A 154 -0.91 -2.48 -9.04
C HIS A 154 -0.71 -3.08 -10.44
N GLN A 155 0.54 -3.31 -10.84
CA GLN A 155 0.87 -3.91 -12.13
C GLN A 155 0.32 -5.32 -12.26
N VAL A 156 0.48 -6.16 -11.23
CA VAL A 156 -0.05 -7.54 -11.23
C VAL A 156 -1.56 -7.53 -11.43
N ILE A 157 -2.30 -6.66 -10.75
CA ILE A 157 -3.75 -6.55 -10.90
C ILE A 157 -4.13 -6.07 -12.31
N ARG A 158 -3.45 -5.03 -12.81
CA ARG A 158 -3.74 -4.46 -14.15
C ARG A 158 -3.57 -5.46 -15.27
N ASP A 159 -2.47 -6.20 -15.27
CA ASP A 159 -2.14 -7.13 -16.35
C ASP A 159 -3.05 -8.38 -16.37
N ASN A 160 -3.77 -8.62 -15.27
CA ASN A 160 -4.73 -9.70 -15.16
C ASN A 160 -6.21 -9.23 -15.27
N ARG A 161 -6.45 -7.95 -15.66
CA ARG A 161 -7.80 -7.50 -16.01
C ARG A 161 -8.22 -8.11 -17.33
N LEU A 162 -9.33 -8.82 -17.30
CA LEU A 162 -10.05 -9.32 -18.47
C LEU A 162 -10.88 -8.22 -19.12
#